data_26c8e3f02567b71c5ef127e83d772ac5
#
_entry.id   26c8e3f02567b71c5ef127e83d772ac5
#
_cell.length_a   1.000
_cell.length_b   1.000
_cell.length_c   1.000
_cell.angle_alpha   90.00
_cell.angle_beta   90.00
_cell.angle_gamma   90.00
#
_symmetry.space_group_name_H-M   'P 1'
#
loop_
_entity.id
_entity.type
_entity.pdbx_description
1 polymer ?
#
loop_
_entity_poly.entity_id
_entity_poly.type
_entity_poly.pdbx_seq_one_letter_code
_entity_poly.pdbx_strand_id
1 'polypeptide(L)'
;VRMSRDEAAAALGDDAEAVLGTHAPETGDYPVRGVALFGLAECERSRRTEQLLREGRVREFGAWMGVSHDGDRVTRWDEALASQVHVEDVGDGAMERLAQAAEEGRPGSDLALQPGAYGCSIPQIDRMVDTALRVEGVLGAQIAGAGLGGCMMALARREALEDLRRALERRYYEPLGLEPDVLVCTPVAGSGVLGL
;
A
#
# COMPACT_ATOMS: atom_id res chain seq x y z
N VAL A 1 -18.81 -3.48 -0.20
CA VAL A 1 -20.00 -2.81 0.33
C VAL A 1 -19.56 -1.44 0.81
N ARG A 2 -20.28 -0.44 0.39
CA ARG A 2 -20.24 0.89 1.00
C ARG A 2 -21.34 0.95 2.06
N MET A 3 -21.12 1.69 3.09
CA MET A 3 -22.06 1.88 4.19
C MET A 3 -22.36 3.37 4.31
N SER A 4 -23.64 3.75 4.31
CA SER A 4 -24.04 5.13 4.55
C SER A 4 -23.65 5.58 5.97
N ARG A 5 -23.66 6.89 6.21
CA ARG A 5 -23.38 7.41 7.55
C ARG A 5 -24.43 6.95 8.57
N ASP A 6 -25.69 6.85 8.16
CA ASP A 6 -26.78 6.42 9.05
C ASP A 6 -26.62 4.93 9.42
N GLU A 7 -26.27 4.07 8.46
CA GLU A 7 -25.97 2.65 8.71
C GLU A 7 -24.73 2.51 9.61
N ALA A 8 -23.69 3.32 9.40
CA ALA A 8 -22.52 3.33 10.26
C ALA A 8 -22.86 3.78 11.68
N ALA A 9 -23.66 4.84 11.84
CA ALA A 9 -24.12 5.32 13.13
C ALA A 9 -24.93 4.24 13.86
N ALA A 10 -25.84 3.57 13.16
CA ALA A 10 -26.63 2.48 13.73
C ALA A 10 -25.76 1.29 14.18
N ALA A 11 -24.71 0.96 13.42
CA ALA A 11 -23.78 -0.11 13.77
C ALA A 11 -22.86 0.23 14.96
N LEU A 12 -22.46 1.52 15.10
CA LEU A 12 -21.61 2.01 16.18
C LEU A 12 -22.37 2.23 17.50
N GLY A 13 -23.69 2.45 17.45
CA GLY A 13 -24.49 2.72 18.63
C GLY A 13 -23.99 3.93 19.43
N ASP A 14 -23.68 3.74 20.71
CA ASP A 14 -23.24 4.81 21.62
C ASP A 14 -21.90 5.43 21.22
N ASP A 15 -21.07 4.73 20.44
CA ASP A 15 -19.78 5.24 19.97
C ASP A 15 -19.89 6.11 18.71
N ALA A 16 -21.09 6.21 18.11
CA ALA A 16 -21.30 6.90 16.84
C ALA A 16 -20.81 8.35 16.85
N GLU A 17 -21.14 9.13 17.88
CA GLU A 17 -20.74 10.53 17.99
C GLU A 17 -19.22 10.67 18.10
N ALA A 18 -18.57 9.85 18.89
CA ALA A 18 -17.11 9.87 19.08
C ALA A 18 -16.36 9.52 17.79
N VAL A 19 -16.87 8.60 16.99
CA VAL A 19 -16.23 8.16 15.73
C VAL A 19 -16.60 9.06 14.56
N LEU A 20 -17.87 9.36 14.38
CA LEU A 20 -18.38 10.08 13.20
C LEU A 20 -18.39 11.59 13.37
N GLY A 21 -18.36 12.10 14.61
CA GLY A 21 -18.42 13.54 14.88
C GLY A 21 -17.19 14.33 14.42
N THR A 22 -16.07 13.66 14.13
CA THR A 22 -14.80 14.30 13.75
C THR A 22 -14.68 14.59 12.26
N HIS A 23 -15.55 14.06 11.42
CA HIS A 23 -15.43 14.17 9.96
C HIS A 23 -16.79 14.03 9.26
N ALA A 24 -16.84 14.52 8.02
CA ALA A 24 -17.93 14.27 7.07
C ALA A 24 -17.31 13.63 5.81
N PRO A 25 -17.77 12.44 5.38
CA PRO A 25 -17.26 11.82 4.16
C PRO A 25 -17.68 12.66 2.94
N GLU A 26 -16.76 12.89 2.02
CA GLU A 26 -17.04 13.67 0.80
C GLU A 26 -18.12 13.02 -0.07
N THR A 27 -18.19 11.69 -0.09
CA THR A 27 -19.14 10.92 -0.88
C THR A 27 -20.41 10.50 -0.13
N GLY A 28 -20.49 10.81 1.15
CA GLY A 28 -21.60 10.35 2.02
C GLY A 28 -21.54 8.89 2.47
N ASP A 29 -20.63 8.06 1.89
CA ASP A 29 -20.54 6.63 2.18
C ASP A 29 -19.13 6.21 2.58
N TYR A 30 -19.05 5.22 3.49
CA TYR A 30 -17.80 4.61 3.94
C TYR A 30 -17.47 3.34 3.14
N PRO A 31 -16.26 3.18 2.60
CA PRO A 31 -15.83 1.97 1.89
C PRO A 31 -15.41 0.85 2.86
N VAL A 32 -16.31 0.45 3.75
CA VAL A 32 -16.02 -0.41 4.92
C VAL A 32 -15.32 -1.71 4.55
N ARG A 33 -15.81 -2.41 3.51
CA ARG A 33 -15.27 -3.72 3.14
C ARG A 33 -13.82 -3.65 2.67
N GLY A 34 -13.52 -2.71 1.77
CA GLY A 34 -12.17 -2.53 1.23
C GLY A 34 -11.16 -2.16 2.32
N VAL A 35 -11.56 -1.24 3.20
CA VAL A 35 -10.75 -0.82 4.35
C VAL A 35 -10.55 -1.95 5.35
N ALA A 36 -11.60 -2.73 5.67
CA ALA A 36 -11.50 -3.87 6.58
C ALA A 36 -10.57 -4.95 6.01
N LEU A 37 -10.72 -5.31 4.72
CA LEU A 37 -9.84 -6.29 4.08
C LEU A 37 -8.38 -5.81 4.07
N PHE A 38 -8.14 -4.53 3.75
CA PHE A 38 -6.81 -3.92 3.82
C PHE A 38 -6.22 -4.06 5.22
N GLY A 39 -6.94 -3.63 6.26
CA GLY A 39 -6.45 -3.67 7.63
C GLY A 39 -6.12 -5.08 8.12
N LEU A 40 -6.98 -6.07 7.82
CA LEU A 40 -6.74 -7.47 8.17
C LEU A 40 -5.51 -8.03 7.43
N ALA A 41 -5.37 -7.71 6.15
CA ALA A 41 -4.23 -8.13 5.34
C ALA A 41 -2.92 -7.49 5.83
N GLU A 42 -2.92 -6.20 6.20
CA GLU A 42 -1.75 -5.52 6.78
C GLU A 42 -1.35 -6.14 8.12
N CYS A 43 -2.30 -6.46 8.99
CA CYS A 43 -2.01 -7.16 10.24
C CYS A 43 -1.35 -8.53 9.98
N GLU A 44 -1.82 -9.28 8.98
CA GLU A 44 -1.25 -10.59 8.64
C GLU A 44 0.15 -10.43 8.01
N ARG A 45 0.34 -9.48 7.09
CA ARG A 45 1.68 -9.15 6.54
C ARG A 45 2.66 -8.78 7.64
N SER A 46 2.26 -7.84 8.51
CA SER A 46 3.08 -7.39 9.63
C SER A 46 3.50 -8.53 10.55
N ARG A 47 2.57 -9.41 10.92
CA ARG A 47 2.82 -10.56 11.78
C ARG A 47 3.83 -11.56 11.18
N ARG A 48 3.84 -11.71 9.85
CA ARG A 48 4.69 -12.68 9.14
C ARG A 48 6.01 -12.08 8.64
N THR A 49 6.14 -10.76 8.57
CA THR A 49 7.32 -10.05 8.05
C THR A 49 8.60 -10.43 8.78
N GLU A 50 8.57 -10.52 10.11
CA GLU A 50 9.75 -10.88 10.89
C GLU A 50 10.32 -12.25 10.47
N GLN A 51 9.44 -13.22 10.28
CA GLN A 51 9.85 -14.56 9.85
C GLN A 51 10.45 -14.53 8.44
N LEU A 52 9.80 -13.82 7.49
CA LEU A 52 10.35 -13.69 6.12
C LEU A 52 11.76 -13.12 6.11
N LEU A 53 12.00 -12.07 6.90
CA LEU A 53 13.31 -11.42 6.97
C LEU A 53 14.34 -12.33 7.63
N ARG A 54 14.00 -13.08 8.67
CA ARG A 54 14.87 -14.08 9.32
C ARG A 54 15.24 -15.22 8.39
N GLU A 55 14.32 -15.61 7.51
CA GLU A 55 14.53 -16.65 6.49
C GLU A 55 15.27 -16.13 5.24
N GLY A 56 15.57 -14.83 5.17
CA GLY A 56 16.21 -14.21 4.02
C GLY A 56 15.32 -14.10 2.79
N ARG A 57 14.00 -14.23 2.94
CA ARG A 57 12.98 -14.14 1.86
C ARG A 57 12.67 -12.69 1.47
N VAL A 58 13.74 -11.92 1.22
CA VAL A 58 13.66 -10.47 0.97
C VAL A 58 12.88 -10.13 -0.29
N ARG A 59 12.89 -11.00 -1.31
CA ARG A 59 12.09 -10.80 -2.52
C ARG A 59 10.60 -10.88 -2.25
N GLU A 60 10.18 -11.81 -1.40
CA GLU A 60 8.78 -11.97 -1.02
C GLU A 60 8.31 -10.81 -0.15
N PHE A 61 9.15 -10.36 0.78
CA PHE A 61 8.90 -9.14 1.54
C PHE A 61 8.71 -7.92 0.61
N GLY A 62 9.59 -7.76 -0.40
CA GLY A 62 9.43 -6.71 -1.41
C GLY A 62 8.14 -6.82 -2.20
N ALA A 63 7.74 -8.04 -2.59
CA ALA A 63 6.45 -8.26 -3.25
C ALA A 63 5.26 -7.85 -2.36
N TRP A 64 5.32 -8.10 -1.06
CA TRP A 64 4.28 -7.66 -0.12
C TRP A 64 4.21 -6.14 0.04
N MET A 65 5.33 -5.43 -0.08
CA MET A 65 5.30 -3.96 -0.16
C MET A 65 4.43 -3.49 -1.33
N GLY A 66 4.57 -4.13 -2.50
CA GLY A 66 3.73 -3.83 -3.67
C GLY A 66 2.25 -4.12 -3.44
N VAL A 67 1.92 -5.27 -2.81
CA VAL A 67 0.54 -5.63 -2.45
C VAL A 67 -0.06 -4.62 -1.48
N SER A 68 0.71 -4.20 -0.46
CA SER A 68 0.31 -3.16 0.48
C SER A 68 0.00 -1.85 -0.25
N HIS A 69 0.91 -1.40 -1.12
CA HIS A 69 0.70 -0.19 -1.90
C HIS A 69 -0.51 -0.28 -2.84
N ASP A 70 -0.78 -1.43 -3.44
CA ASP A 70 -1.94 -1.60 -4.31
C ASP A 70 -3.27 -1.38 -3.55
N GLY A 71 -3.32 -1.70 -2.25
CA GLY A 71 -4.46 -1.37 -1.39
C GLY A 71 -4.60 0.12 -1.06
N ASP A 72 -3.51 0.85 -1.07
CA ASP A 72 -3.46 2.30 -0.85
C ASP A 72 -3.60 3.12 -2.13
N ARG A 73 -3.37 2.51 -3.26
CA ARG A 73 -3.25 3.13 -4.56
C ARG A 73 -4.56 3.77 -5.02
N VAL A 74 -4.44 4.93 -5.66
CA VAL A 74 -5.55 5.64 -6.32
C VAL A 74 -5.36 5.75 -7.84
N THR A 75 -4.11 5.57 -8.33
CA THR A 75 -3.76 5.73 -9.75
C THR A 75 -2.72 4.70 -10.17
N ARG A 76 -2.80 4.18 -11.40
CA ARG A 76 -1.72 3.43 -12.06
C ARG A 76 -1.11 4.25 -13.19
N TRP A 77 0.21 4.18 -13.31
CA TRP A 77 0.97 4.87 -14.35
C TRP A 77 1.69 3.84 -15.23
N ASP A 78 1.56 3.97 -16.54
CA ASP A 78 2.26 3.13 -17.51
C ASP A 78 3.68 3.65 -17.84
N GLU A 79 4.35 2.98 -18.79
CA GLU A 79 5.67 3.39 -19.25
C GLU A 79 5.67 4.73 -19.97
N ALA A 80 4.58 5.07 -20.64
CA ALA A 80 4.42 6.34 -21.33
C ALA A 80 4.03 7.50 -20.39
N LEU A 81 3.93 7.24 -19.09
CA LEU A 81 3.43 8.18 -18.08
C LEU A 81 1.96 8.59 -18.31
N ALA A 82 1.18 7.74 -18.96
CA ALA A 82 -0.26 7.86 -18.94
C ALA A 82 -0.82 7.24 -17.66
N SER A 83 -1.79 7.91 -17.07
CA SER A 83 -2.41 7.50 -15.81
C SER A 83 -3.84 7.05 -16.00
N GLN A 84 -4.26 6.11 -15.18
CA GLN A 84 -5.65 5.69 -15.07
C GLN A 84 -6.03 5.52 -13.60
N VAL A 85 -7.30 5.79 -13.28
CA VAL A 85 -7.80 5.56 -11.92
C VAL A 85 -7.67 4.08 -11.59
N HIS A 86 -7.14 3.80 -10.41
CA HIS A 86 -7.06 2.46 -9.88
C HIS A 86 -8.26 2.16 -9.00
N VAL A 87 -8.87 0.99 -9.18
CA VAL A 87 -9.98 0.51 -8.36
C VAL A 87 -9.79 -0.99 -8.12
N GLU A 88 -9.71 -1.38 -6.87
CA GLU A 88 -9.70 -2.79 -6.48
C GLU A 88 -11.14 -3.33 -6.41
N ASP A 89 -11.34 -4.54 -6.96
CA ASP A 89 -12.65 -5.21 -6.90
C ASP A 89 -12.83 -5.89 -5.54
N VAL A 90 -13.58 -5.23 -4.68
CA VAL A 90 -14.03 -5.76 -3.37
C VAL A 90 -15.54 -6.00 -3.33
N GLY A 91 -16.17 -6.20 -4.49
CA GLY A 91 -17.60 -6.53 -4.62
C GLY A 91 -17.96 -7.91 -4.05
N ASP A 92 -19.26 -8.19 -3.96
CA ASP A 92 -19.74 -9.46 -3.41
C ASP A 92 -19.15 -10.66 -4.14
N GLY A 93 -19.21 -10.65 -5.49
CA GLY A 93 -18.67 -11.75 -6.28
C GLY A 93 -17.15 -11.94 -6.14
N ALA A 94 -16.37 -10.85 -5.92
CA ALA A 94 -14.94 -10.97 -5.65
C ALA A 94 -14.69 -11.65 -4.29
N MET A 95 -15.45 -11.27 -3.27
CA MET A 95 -15.31 -11.86 -1.93
C MET A 95 -15.78 -13.33 -1.89
N GLU A 96 -16.84 -13.67 -2.60
CA GLU A 96 -17.29 -15.06 -2.73
C GLU A 96 -16.23 -15.93 -3.39
N ARG A 97 -15.63 -15.44 -4.50
CA ARG A 97 -14.52 -16.14 -5.18
C ARG A 97 -13.29 -16.29 -4.27
N LEU A 98 -12.96 -15.26 -3.50
CA LEU A 98 -11.83 -15.30 -2.55
C LEU A 98 -12.11 -16.31 -1.43
N ALA A 99 -13.31 -16.30 -0.85
CA ALA A 99 -13.70 -17.25 0.20
C ALA A 99 -13.64 -18.68 -0.30
N GLN A 100 -14.23 -18.97 -1.48
CA GLN A 100 -14.15 -20.27 -2.09
C GLN A 100 -12.70 -20.70 -2.37
N ALA A 101 -11.88 -19.79 -2.88
CA ALA A 101 -10.46 -20.07 -3.14
C ALA A 101 -9.70 -20.41 -1.84
N ALA A 102 -10.04 -19.74 -0.74
CA ALA A 102 -9.45 -20.01 0.57
C ALA A 102 -9.88 -21.38 1.12
N GLU A 103 -11.16 -21.73 1.01
CA GLU A 103 -11.68 -23.04 1.42
C GLU A 103 -11.02 -24.19 0.63
N GLU A 104 -10.75 -23.97 -0.66
CA GLU A 104 -10.07 -24.92 -1.53
C GLU A 104 -8.54 -24.91 -1.39
N GLY A 105 -7.96 -24.05 -0.58
CA GLY A 105 -6.51 -23.88 -0.41
C GLY A 105 -5.79 -23.45 -1.69
N ARG A 106 -6.47 -22.69 -2.58
CA ARG A 106 -5.89 -22.26 -3.86
C ARG A 106 -4.80 -21.20 -3.65
N PRO A 107 -3.71 -21.25 -4.46
CA PRO A 107 -2.70 -20.20 -4.47
C PRO A 107 -3.34 -18.82 -4.70
N GLY A 108 -2.86 -17.80 -3.99
CA GLY A 108 -3.36 -16.42 -4.11
C GLY A 108 -4.54 -16.09 -3.19
N SER A 109 -5.15 -17.08 -2.50
CA SER A 109 -6.19 -16.82 -1.51
C SER A 109 -5.68 -16.43 -0.12
N ASP A 110 -4.37 -16.49 0.09
CA ASP A 110 -3.73 -16.07 1.35
C ASP A 110 -4.06 -14.59 1.65
N LEU A 111 -4.48 -14.32 2.88
CA LEU A 111 -4.84 -12.97 3.32
C LEU A 111 -3.69 -11.96 3.13
N ALA A 112 -2.43 -12.38 3.32
CA ALA A 112 -1.27 -11.54 3.10
C ALA A 112 -1.10 -11.08 1.63
N LEU A 113 -1.77 -11.74 0.69
CA LEU A 113 -1.74 -11.40 -0.74
C LEU A 113 -2.93 -10.55 -1.17
N GLN A 114 -3.82 -10.17 -0.25
CA GLN A 114 -4.97 -9.34 -0.57
C GLN A 114 -4.62 -7.86 -0.38
N PRO A 115 -4.78 -7.02 -1.42
CA PRO A 115 -4.53 -5.59 -1.29
C PRO A 115 -5.60 -4.90 -0.44
N GLY A 116 -6.85 -5.32 -0.52
CA GLY A 116 -7.97 -4.56 0.01
C GLY A 116 -8.19 -3.27 -0.79
N ALA A 117 -8.83 -2.26 -0.19
CA ALA A 117 -9.01 -0.96 -0.83
C ALA A 117 -9.15 0.13 0.24
N TYR A 118 -8.03 0.63 0.71
CA TYR A 118 -7.96 1.75 1.65
C TYR A 118 -7.88 3.09 0.91
N GLY A 119 -7.05 3.17 -0.14
CA GLY A 119 -7.04 4.29 -1.07
C GLY A 119 -6.49 5.60 -0.49
N CYS A 120 -5.48 5.54 0.37
CA CYS A 120 -4.91 6.73 1.02
C CYS A 120 -3.73 7.36 0.27
N SER A 121 -3.29 6.76 -0.85
CA SER A 121 -2.20 7.30 -1.66
C SER A 121 -2.66 8.53 -2.47
N ILE A 122 -1.71 9.13 -3.17
CA ILE A 122 -1.94 10.22 -4.11
C ILE A 122 -1.27 9.90 -5.45
N PRO A 123 -1.76 10.46 -6.58
CA PRO A 123 -1.22 10.15 -7.91
C PRO A 123 0.29 10.37 -8.05
N GLN A 124 0.85 11.33 -7.31
CA GLN A 124 2.28 11.63 -7.32
C GLN A 124 3.10 10.48 -6.71
N ILE A 125 2.69 9.96 -5.56
CA ILE A 125 3.33 8.81 -4.91
C ILE A 125 3.17 7.57 -5.78
N ASP A 126 1.99 7.30 -6.32
CA ASP A 126 1.74 6.18 -7.22
C ASP A 126 2.66 6.21 -8.44
N ARG A 127 2.89 7.41 -9.02
CA ARG A 127 3.84 7.60 -10.13
C ARG A 127 5.28 7.24 -9.74
N MET A 128 5.72 7.65 -8.54
CA MET A 128 7.05 7.31 -8.04
C MET A 128 7.19 5.80 -7.82
N VAL A 129 6.19 5.16 -7.21
CA VAL A 129 6.17 3.70 -6.98
C VAL A 129 6.19 2.93 -8.30
N ASP A 130 5.32 3.29 -9.26
CA ASP A 130 5.29 2.66 -10.57
C ASP A 130 6.59 2.86 -11.35
N THR A 131 7.24 4.01 -11.20
CA THR A 131 8.57 4.26 -11.77
C THR A 131 9.62 3.38 -11.13
N ALA A 132 9.64 3.28 -9.80
CA ALA A 132 10.62 2.49 -9.06
C ALA A 132 10.50 1.00 -9.38
N LEU A 133 9.29 0.44 -9.42
CA LEU A 133 9.06 -0.98 -9.67
C LEU A 133 9.47 -1.45 -11.07
N ARG A 134 9.69 -0.54 -12.03
CA ARG A 134 10.20 -0.87 -13.36
C ARG A 134 11.72 -0.96 -13.43
N VAL A 135 12.42 -0.54 -12.38
CA VAL A 135 13.88 -0.60 -12.35
C VAL A 135 14.32 -2.00 -11.93
N GLU A 136 15.16 -2.62 -12.76
CA GLU A 136 15.73 -3.93 -12.43
C GLU A 136 16.51 -3.87 -11.11
N GLY A 137 16.26 -4.82 -10.21
CA GLY A 137 16.89 -4.85 -8.90
C GLY A 137 16.11 -4.12 -7.79
N VAL A 138 15.03 -3.40 -8.12
CA VAL A 138 14.02 -2.98 -7.13
C VAL A 138 13.15 -4.19 -6.79
N LEU A 139 13.03 -4.49 -5.51
CA LEU A 139 12.33 -5.66 -5.00
C LEU A 139 10.90 -5.34 -4.54
N GLY A 140 10.65 -4.08 -4.19
CA GLY A 140 9.34 -3.60 -3.77
C GLY A 140 9.37 -2.10 -3.56
N ALA A 141 8.21 -1.46 -3.64
CA ALA A 141 8.02 -0.05 -3.33
C ALA A 141 6.61 0.19 -2.81
N GLN A 142 6.46 1.13 -1.89
CA GLN A 142 5.19 1.48 -1.30
C GLN A 142 5.18 2.92 -0.79
N ILE A 143 4.00 3.46 -0.56
CA ILE A 143 3.82 4.68 0.20
C ILE A 143 4.34 4.50 1.64
N ALA A 144 4.86 5.54 2.25
CA ALA A 144 5.29 5.54 3.64
C ALA A 144 4.41 6.46 4.48
N GLY A 145 3.98 5.96 5.64
CA GLY A 145 3.14 6.70 6.59
C GLY A 145 1.65 6.66 6.24
N ALA A 146 0.91 7.65 6.74
CA ALA A 146 -0.56 7.68 6.71
C ALA A 146 -1.18 8.05 5.34
N GLY A 147 -0.38 8.22 4.30
CA GLY A 147 -0.87 8.69 3.01
C GLY A 147 -0.95 10.22 2.92
N LEU A 148 -1.83 10.74 2.07
CA LEU A 148 -2.06 12.18 1.88
C LEU A 148 -0.83 12.96 1.36
N GLY A 149 0.12 12.29 0.73
CA GLY A 149 1.42 12.83 0.36
C GLY A 149 2.52 12.35 1.31
N GLY A 150 3.66 12.99 1.30
CA GLY A 150 4.82 12.58 2.09
C GLY A 150 5.85 11.86 1.21
N CYS A 151 6.26 10.66 1.57
CA CYS A 151 7.29 9.94 0.84
C CYS A 151 6.85 8.52 0.45
N MET A 152 7.63 7.91 -0.43
CA MET A 152 7.58 6.48 -0.67
C MET A 152 8.88 5.81 -0.22
N MET A 153 8.81 4.53 0.07
CA MET A 153 9.98 3.69 0.32
C MET A 153 10.15 2.68 -0.81
N ALA A 154 11.39 2.47 -1.22
CA ALA A 154 11.74 1.42 -2.15
C ALA A 154 12.81 0.49 -1.54
N LEU A 155 12.56 -0.80 -1.64
CA LEU A 155 13.55 -1.83 -1.32
C LEU A 155 14.27 -2.21 -2.59
N ALA A 156 15.55 -1.95 -2.66
CA ALA A 156 16.36 -2.17 -3.85
C ALA A 156 17.68 -2.86 -3.52
N ARG A 157 18.22 -3.57 -4.49
CA ARG A 157 19.58 -4.05 -4.44
C ARG A 157 20.54 -2.86 -4.51
N ARG A 158 21.69 -2.96 -3.86
CA ARG A 158 22.68 -1.87 -3.83
C ARG A 158 23.11 -1.43 -5.23
N GLU A 159 23.29 -2.36 -6.13
CA GLU A 159 23.69 -2.10 -7.52
C GLU A 159 22.61 -1.41 -8.35
N ALA A 160 21.36 -1.45 -7.93
CA ALA A 160 20.23 -0.79 -8.59
C ALA A 160 20.00 0.67 -8.15
N LEU A 161 20.65 1.11 -7.08
CA LEU A 161 20.35 2.42 -6.46
C LEU A 161 20.55 3.59 -7.41
N GLU A 162 21.60 3.57 -8.22
CA GLU A 162 21.89 4.66 -9.15
C GLU A 162 20.91 4.68 -10.34
N ASP A 163 20.49 3.51 -10.81
CA ASP A 163 19.47 3.41 -11.86
C ASP A 163 18.10 3.83 -11.35
N LEU A 164 17.76 3.44 -10.11
CA LEU A 164 16.55 3.88 -9.44
C LEU A 164 16.50 5.41 -9.28
N ARG A 165 17.59 6.00 -8.80
CA ARG A 165 17.71 7.46 -8.65
C ARG A 165 17.49 8.16 -9.99
N ARG A 166 18.21 7.75 -11.04
CA ARG A 166 18.07 8.30 -12.39
C ARG A 166 16.68 8.12 -12.99
N ALA A 167 16.04 7.00 -12.70
CA ALA A 167 14.66 6.77 -13.16
C ALA A 167 13.67 7.74 -12.50
N LEU A 168 13.79 7.96 -11.20
CA LEU A 168 12.97 8.92 -10.45
C LEU A 168 13.25 10.35 -10.90
N GLU A 169 14.53 10.74 -11.08
CA GLU A 169 14.90 12.07 -11.60
C GLU A 169 14.20 12.33 -12.93
N ARG A 170 14.41 11.48 -13.93
CA ARG A 170 13.90 11.69 -15.30
C ARG A 170 12.39 11.55 -15.43
N ARG A 171 11.76 10.69 -14.64
CA ARG A 171 10.35 10.32 -14.84
C ARG A 171 9.40 10.98 -13.83
N TYR A 172 9.94 11.56 -12.76
CA TYR A 172 9.15 12.22 -11.75
C TYR A 172 9.62 13.67 -11.48
N TYR A 173 10.86 13.86 -11.01
CA TYR A 173 11.32 15.18 -10.57
C TYR A 173 11.47 16.19 -11.71
N GLU A 174 12.23 15.87 -12.77
CA GLU A 174 12.44 16.76 -13.91
C GLU A 174 11.14 17.23 -14.59
N PRO A 175 10.18 16.32 -14.92
CA PRO A 175 8.93 16.74 -15.56
C PRO A 175 8.05 17.64 -14.69
N LEU A 176 8.25 17.63 -13.37
CA LEU A 176 7.53 18.47 -12.42
C LEU A 176 8.31 19.72 -12.00
N GLY A 177 9.54 19.88 -12.48
CA GLY A 177 10.41 20.99 -12.10
C GLY A 177 10.81 20.96 -10.61
N LEU A 178 10.92 19.76 -10.03
CA LEU A 178 11.26 19.54 -8.63
C LEU A 178 12.72 19.14 -8.49
N GLU A 179 13.37 19.59 -7.42
CA GLU A 179 14.69 19.08 -7.04
C GLU A 179 14.57 17.65 -6.49
N PRO A 180 15.47 16.73 -6.88
CA PRO A 180 15.46 15.36 -6.36
C PRO A 180 15.71 15.32 -4.85
N ASP A 181 14.83 14.65 -4.13
CA ASP A 181 14.99 14.37 -2.69
C ASP A 181 14.93 12.85 -2.48
N VAL A 182 16.11 12.22 -2.56
CA VAL A 182 16.28 10.76 -2.46
C VAL A 182 17.30 10.43 -1.39
N LEU A 183 16.83 9.81 -0.29
CA LEU A 183 17.68 9.37 0.80
C LEU A 183 17.95 7.86 0.70
N VAL A 184 19.22 7.49 0.65
CA VAL A 184 19.65 6.08 0.70
C VAL A 184 19.90 5.68 2.15
N CYS A 185 19.13 4.70 2.64
CA CYS A 185 19.28 4.14 3.97
C CYS A 185 19.75 2.68 3.88
N THR A 186 20.61 2.27 4.80
CA THR A 186 20.95 0.85 4.99
C THR A 186 20.21 0.35 6.22
N PRO A 187 19.41 -0.75 6.11
CA PRO A 187 18.77 -1.34 7.28
C PRO A 187 19.81 -1.74 8.33
N VAL A 188 19.52 -1.42 9.58
CA VAL A 188 20.35 -1.76 10.73
C VAL A 188 19.50 -2.51 11.75
N ALA A 189 20.10 -2.91 12.89
CA ALA A 189 19.33 -3.47 13.99
C ALA A 189 18.20 -2.51 14.40
N GLY A 190 17.05 -3.08 14.74
CA GLY A 190 15.85 -2.31 15.09
C GLY A 190 16.01 -1.50 16.39
N SER A 191 14.89 -0.93 16.83
CA SER A 191 14.83 -0.15 18.06
C SER A 191 15.34 -0.95 19.27
N GLY A 192 16.05 -0.28 20.16
CA GLY A 192 16.59 -0.87 21.38
C GLY A 192 16.73 0.18 22.49
N VAL A 193 16.93 -0.30 23.70
CA VAL A 193 17.28 0.56 24.84
C VAL A 193 18.80 0.73 24.86
N LEU A 194 19.27 1.97 24.78
CA LEU A 194 20.67 2.28 25.01
C LEU A 194 20.89 2.31 26.52
N GLY A 195 21.73 1.41 27.06
CA GLY A 195 22.24 1.55 28.40
C GLY A 195 23.14 2.79 28.46
N LEU A 196 22.82 3.73 29.33
CA LEU A 196 23.65 4.89 29.66
C LEU A 196 24.68 4.50 30.70
#